data_6fb64d7638b7ae1d94ece830cd73e222
#
_entry.id   6fb64d7638b7ae1d94ece830cd73e222
#
_cell.length_a   1.000
_cell.length_b   1.000
_cell.length_c   1.000
_cell.angle_alpha   90.00
_cell.angle_beta   90.00
_cell.angle_gamma   90.00
#
_symmetry.space_group_name_H-M   'P 1'
#
loop_
_entity.id
_entity.type
_entity.pdbx_description
1 polymer ?
#
loop_
_entity_poly.entity_id
_entity_poly.type
_entity_poly.pdbx_seq_one_letter_code
_entity_poly.pdbx_strand_id
1 'polypeptide(L)'
;VSGSGLVFSADLAPLRDKVIAVIGYGNQGEAQAKALRDSGLNVIVGNARDEYRSKAERDGFKVYDIPEAAARADVIMLLLPDEVQPGVFKDIESAVGSRGVVLDFASGYNVAFGLIRPPSSWDVVMVAPRMIGAGILELHSRGRGYPVLVGVANDSSGRAWDYALAIAQGIGAIGRPGGAAVKVTFKQEALIDLLDEHTNWPLILASFMAFFDVATEEYGVPPEAVLLEMYASGEMAEVASQMATMGAFKQLRLHSTTSQYGQLSRAFKFYEEVRRIVEDEARQIWLGDFAREWALEQLAGRPKFQALWEAARSLTMARAEEGLFRALSRR
;
A
#
# COMPACT_ATOMS: atom_id res chain seq x y z
N VAL A 1 -23.79 -4.59 -17.00
CA VAL A 1 -22.81 -3.48 -17.01
C VAL A 1 -21.57 -4.00 -17.73
N SER A 2 -21.59 -3.96 -19.06
CA SER A 2 -20.44 -4.26 -19.90
C SER A 2 -19.52 -3.03 -19.86
N GLY A 3 -18.30 -3.15 -19.34
CA GLY A 3 -17.26 -2.14 -19.44
C GLY A 3 -16.58 -1.71 -18.13
N SER A 4 -16.62 -2.50 -17.06
CA SER A 4 -16.04 -2.09 -15.77
C SER A 4 -14.51 -2.12 -15.71
N GLY A 5 -13.81 -2.61 -16.72
CA GLY A 5 -12.34 -2.74 -16.68
C GLY A 5 -11.83 -3.68 -15.55
N LEU A 6 -12.75 -4.37 -14.86
CA LEU A 6 -12.44 -5.27 -13.76
C LEU A 6 -12.16 -6.68 -14.29
N VAL A 7 -11.09 -7.29 -13.78
CA VAL A 7 -10.73 -8.69 -14.01
C VAL A 7 -10.93 -9.48 -12.72
N PHE A 8 -11.73 -10.54 -12.78
CA PHE A 8 -12.10 -11.31 -11.57
C PHE A 8 -11.35 -12.64 -11.44
N SER A 9 -10.73 -13.14 -12.50
CA SER A 9 -9.95 -14.38 -12.49
C SER A 9 -8.96 -14.41 -13.63
N ALA A 10 -7.90 -15.21 -13.48
CA ALA A 10 -6.90 -15.47 -14.51
C ALA A 10 -6.38 -16.91 -14.42
N ASP A 11 -5.67 -17.37 -15.45
CA ASP A 11 -4.99 -18.66 -15.44
C ASP A 11 -3.65 -18.57 -14.71
N LEU A 12 -3.29 -19.60 -13.95
CA LEU A 12 -1.98 -19.76 -13.32
C LEU A 12 -0.94 -20.40 -14.25
N ALA A 13 -1.35 -20.87 -15.44
CA ALA A 13 -0.45 -21.54 -16.38
C ALA A 13 0.83 -20.76 -16.70
N PRO A 14 0.84 -19.42 -16.80
CA PRO A 14 2.08 -18.66 -17.02
C PRO A 14 3.15 -18.85 -15.93
N LEU A 15 2.77 -19.25 -14.70
CA LEU A 15 3.64 -19.36 -13.54
C LEU A 15 3.98 -20.81 -13.13
N ARG A 16 3.30 -21.84 -13.69
CA ARG A 16 3.36 -23.23 -13.18
C ARG A 16 4.78 -23.82 -13.17
N ASP A 17 5.54 -23.57 -14.23
CA ASP A 17 6.92 -24.11 -14.39
C ASP A 17 7.99 -23.06 -14.10
N LYS A 18 7.62 -22.01 -13.37
CA LYS A 18 8.50 -20.89 -13.05
C LYS A 18 8.98 -20.93 -11.62
N VAL A 19 10.22 -20.53 -11.40
CA VAL A 19 10.76 -20.22 -10.07
C VAL A 19 10.42 -18.77 -9.75
N ILE A 20 9.64 -18.56 -8.69
CA ILE A 20 9.24 -17.23 -8.23
C ILE A 20 10.10 -16.87 -7.02
N ALA A 21 10.91 -15.83 -7.13
CA ALA A 21 11.65 -15.28 -6.00
C ALA A 21 10.90 -14.08 -5.39
N VAL A 22 10.47 -14.22 -4.16
CA VAL A 22 9.96 -13.10 -3.35
C VAL A 22 11.16 -12.44 -2.67
N ILE A 23 11.47 -11.22 -3.08
CA ILE A 23 12.56 -10.41 -2.53
C ILE A 23 12.03 -9.49 -1.44
N GLY A 24 12.41 -9.78 -0.19
CA GLY A 24 11.86 -9.16 1.01
C GLY A 24 10.72 -9.99 1.62
N TYR A 25 10.86 -10.36 2.90
CA TYR A 25 9.88 -11.17 3.63
C TYR A 25 9.21 -10.37 4.77
N GLY A 26 8.95 -9.07 4.51
CA GLY A 26 8.15 -8.19 5.37
C GLY A 26 6.65 -8.47 5.23
N ASN A 27 5.82 -7.49 5.60
CA ASN A 27 4.36 -7.63 5.60
C ASN A 27 3.76 -8.13 4.28
N GLN A 28 4.14 -7.54 3.16
CA GLN A 28 3.68 -7.96 1.84
C GLN A 28 4.33 -9.26 1.40
N GLY A 29 5.65 -9.37 1.55
CA GLY A 29 6.42 -10.53 1.10
C GLY A 29 5.98 -11.82 1.77
N GLU A 30 5.77 -11.82 3.09
CA GLU A 30 5.24 -12.98 3.82
C GLU A 30 3.87 -13.41 3.28
N ALA A 31 2.94 -12.46 3.21
CA ALA A 31 1.58 -12.76 2.81
C ALA A 31 1.50 -13.29 1.39
N GLN A 32 2.20 -12.65 0.45
CA GLN A 32 2.19 -13.04 -0.95
C GLN A 32 2.95 -14.36 -1.18
N ALA A 33 4.12 -14.58 -0.54
CA ALA A 33 4.86 -15.83 -0.65
C ALA A 33 4.04 -17.04 -0.18
N LYS A 34 3.35 -16.90 0.97
CA LYS A 34 2.46 -17.96 1.49
C LYS A 34 1.31 -18.24 0.53
N ALA A 35 0.64 -17.21 0.02
CA ALA A 35 -0.47 -17.37 -0.91
C ALA A 35 -0.05 -18.03 -2.23
N LEU A 36 1.11 -17.65 -2.79
CA LEU A 36 1.69 -18.27 -3.98
C LEU A 36 1.99 -19.76 -3.77
N ARG A 37 2.63 -20.10 -2.63
CA ARG A 37 2.90 -21.48 -2.27
C ARG A 37 1.61 -22.31 -2.13
N ASP A 38 0.61 -21.75 -1.45
CA ASP A 38 -0.69 -22.40 -1.27
C ASP A 38 -1.47 -22.57 -2.59
N SER A 39 -1.13 -21.75 -3.60
CA SER A 39 -1.60 -21.87 -4.98
C SER A 39 -0.82 -22.92 -5.80
N GLY A 40 0.12 -23.65 -5.17
CA GLY A 40 0.89 -24.72 -5.78
C GLY A 40 2.07 -24.26 -6.64
N LEU A 41 2.52 -23.02 -6.46
CA LEU A 41 3.65 -22.44 -7.23
C LEU A 41 4.99 -22.65 -6.53
N ASN A 42 6.06 -22.67 -7.30
CA ASN A 42 7.43 -22.86 -6.80
C ASN A 42 8.01 -21.52 -6.33
N VAL A 43 8.03 -21.31 -5.02
CA VAL A 43 8.44 -20.06 -4.39
C VAL A 43 9.74 -20.24 -3.61
N ILE A 44 10.68 -19.34 -3.85
CA ILE A 44 11.87 -19.12 -3.02
C ILE A 44 11.85 -17.70 -2.45
N VAL A 45 12.62 -17.47 -1.41
CA VAL A 45 12.72 -16.14 -0.78
C VAL A 45 14.15 -15.64 -0.89
N GLY A 46 14.30 -14.36 -1.28
CA GLY A 46 15.54 -13.61 -1.19
C GLY A 46 15.45 -12.58 -0.09
N ASN A 47 16.27 -12.65 0.95
CA ASN A 47 16.21 -11.70 2.06
C ASN A 47 17.60 -11.42 2.64
N ALA A 48 17.77 -10.22 3.22
CA ALA A 48 18.93 -9.89 4.02
C ALA A 48 19.04 -10.81 5.26
N ARG A 49 20.20 -10.79 5.92
CA ARG A 49 20.41 -11.61 7.13
C ARG A 49 19.88 -10.90 8.36
N ASP A 50 18.57 -10.96 8.53
CA ASP A 50 17.82 -10.34 9.61
C ASP A 50 16.75 -11.30 10.19
N GLU A 51 15.87 -10.78 11.03
CA GLU A 51 14.79 -11.55 11.65
C GLU A 51 13.77 -12.09 10.63
N TYR A 52 13.53 -11.36 9.53
CA TYR A 52 12.60 -11.76 8.47
C TYR A 52 13.12 -12.97 7.70
N ARG A 53 14.43 -13.07 7.49
CA ARG A 53 15.05 -14.28 6.92
C ARG A 53 14.77 -15.50 7.79
N SER A 54 15.04 -15.39 9.09
CA SER A 54 14.80 -16.48 10.04
C SER A 54 13.31 -16.86 10.12
N LYS A 55 12.42 -15.89 9.92
CA LYS A 55 10.97 -16.11 9.83
C LYS A 55 10.60 -16.90 8.58
N ALA A 56 11.13 -16.52 7.42
CA ALA A 56 10.89 -17.23 6.16
C ALA A 56 11.37 -18.69 6.21
N GLU A 57 12.53 -18.94 6.84
CA GLU A 57 13.08 -20.29 7.05
C GLU A 57 12.16 -21.12 7.97
N ARG A 58 11.65 -20.55 9.07
CA ARG A 58 10.67 -21.22 9.95
C ARG A 58 9.34 -21.50 9.25
N ASP A 59 8.93 -20.64 8.32
CA ASP A 59 7.73 -20.82 7.52
C ASP A 59 7.93 -21.86 6.38
N GLY A 60 9.12 -22.47 6.29
CA GLY A 60 9.43 -23.59 5.40
C GLY A 60 9.86 -23.18 3.98
N PHE A 61 10.21 -21.93 3.73
CA PHE A 61 10.75 -21.49 2.45
C PHE A 61 12.24 -21.79 2.33
N LYS A 62 12.70 -22.02 1.09
CA LYS A 62 14.13 -21.98 0.76
C LYS A 62 14.53 -20.51 0.67
N VAL A 63 15.46 -20.09 1.54
CA VAL A 63 15.88 -18.69 1.64
C VAL A 63 17.32 -18.55 1.16
N TYR A 64 17.56 -17.55 0.34
CA TYR A 64 18.85 -17.21 -0.25
C TYR A 64 19.20 -15.76 0.03
N ASP A 65 20.45 -15.38 -0.18
CA ASP A 65 20.83 -13.98 -0.30
C ASP A 65 20.15 -13.38 -1.55
N ILE A 66 19.82 -12.10 -1.53
CA ILE A 66 18.96 -11.48 -2.57
C ILE A 66 19.49 -11.71 -4.00
N PRO A 67 20.79 -11.48 -4.31
CA PRO A 67 21.30 -11.71 -5.65
C PRO A 67 21.23 -13.20 -6.07
N GLU A 68 21.46 -14.11 -5.13
CA GLU A 68 21.36 -15.54 -5.39
C GLU A 68 19.93 -15.99 -5.70
N ALA A 69 18.94 -15.47 -4.95
CA ALA A 69 17.53 -15.73 -5.25
C ALA A 69 17.14 -15.21 -6.64
N ALA A 70 17.57 -13.99 -6.98
CA ALA A 70 17.32 -13.38 -8.29
C ALA A 70 17.95 -14.17 -9.44
N ALA A 71 19.20 -14.67 -9.25
CA ALA A 71 19.89 -15.49 -10.25
C ALA A 71 19.16 -16.81 -10.55
N ARG A 72 18.37 -17.33 -9.60
CA ARG A 72 17.61 -18.59 -9.71
C ARG A 72 16.20 -18.41 -10.27
N ALA A 73 15.69 -17.19 -10.28
CA ALA A 73 14.29 -16.92 -10.55
C ALA A 73 13.99 -16.67 -12.04
N ASP A 74 12.79 -17.05 -12.46
CA ASP A 74 12.15 -16.62 -13.70
C ASP A 74 11.25 -15.40 -13.46
N VAL A 75 10.67 -15.30 -12.26
CA VAL A 75 9.82 -14.21 -11.81
C VAL A 75 10.40 -13.67 -10.51
N ILE A 76 10.68 -12.39 -10.47
CA ILE A 76 11.22 -11.67 -9.30
C ILE A 76 10.16 -10.72 -8.80
N MET A 77 9.66 -10.93 -7.59
CA MET A 77 8.72 -10.03 -6.92
C MET A 77 9.51 -9.17 -5.93
N LEU A 78 9.68 -7.89 -6.25
CA LEU A 78 10.47 -6.95 -5.44
C LEU A 78 9.58 -6.29 -4.39
N LEU A 79 9.52 -6.89 -3.19
CA LEU A 79 8.62 -6.52 -2.10
C LEU A 79 9.38 -5.92 -0.89
N LEU A 80 10.42 -5.16 -1.18
CA LEU A 80 11.15 -4.34 -0.23
C LEU A 80 10.50 -2.93 -0.12
N PRO A 81 10.79 -2.16 0.95
CA PRO A 81 10.41 -0.75 1.00
C PRO A 81 10.95 0.05 -0.19
N ASP A 82 10.16 0.99 -0.71
CA ASP A 82 10.48 1.72 -1.94
C ASP A 82 11.86 2.40 -1.90
N GLU A 83 12.23 2.95 -0.75
CA GLU A 83 13.54 3.62 -0.56
C GLU A 83 14.73 2.66 -0.55
N VAL A 84 14.52 1.37 -0.33
CA VAL A 84 15.57 0.34 -0.31
C VAL A 84 15.78 -0.25 -1.71
N GLN A 85 14.71 -0.34 -2.48
CA GLN A 85 14.70 -1.03 -3.77
C GLN A 85 15.77 -0.55 -4.76
N PRO A 86 16.02 0.77 -4.96
CA PRO A 86 17.02 1.23 -5.94
C PRO A 86 18.44 0.76 -5.63
N GLY A 87 18.80 0.66 -4.35
CA GLY A 87 20.10 0.14 -3.92
C GLY A 87 20.27 -1.34 -4.21
N VAL A 88 19.27 -2.13 -3.89
CA VAL A 88 19.26 -3.59 -4.07
C VAL A 88 19.08 -4.00 -5.53
N PHE A 89 18.40 -3.19 -6.32
CA PHE A 89 18.09 -3.49 -7.72
C PHE A 89 19.35 -3.70 -8.58
N LYS A 90 20.43 -2.96 -8.33
CA LYS A 90 21.69 -3.10 -9.06
C LYS A 90 22.32 -4.49 -8.88
N ASP A 91 22.24 -5.04 -7.69
CA ASP A 91 22.75 -6.38 -7.39
C ASP A 91 21.88 -7.46 -8.04
N ILE A 92 20.55 -7.25 -8.06
CA ILE A 92 19.59 -8.12 -8.76
C ILE A 92 19.88 -8.12 -10.26
N GLU A 93 20.01 -6.93 -10.87
CA GLU A 93 20.30 -6.79 -12.30
C GLU A 93 21.62 -7.50 -12.69
N SER A 94 22.65 -7.30 -11.89
CA SER A 94 23.94 -7.94 -12.09
C SER A 94 23.86 -9.47 -11.97
N ALA A 95 23.11 -9.98 -11.02
CA ALA A 95 22.95 -11.42 -10.79
C ALA A 95 22.11 -12.12 -11.87
N VAL A 96 21.09 -11.44 -12.40
CA VAL A 96 20.26 -11.93 -13.52
C VAL A 96 21.05 -11.92 -14.84
N GLY A 97 21.90 -10.90 -15.03
CA GLY A 97 22.69 -10.73 -16.24
C GLY A 97 21.84 -10.50 -17.48
N SER A 98 22.16 -11.17 -18.59
CA SER A 98 21.47 -10.99 -19.87
C SER A 98 20.18 -11.79 -20.03
N ARG A 99 19.74 -12.54 -19.01
CA ARG A 99 18.49 -13.31 -19.08
C ARG A 99 17.27 -12.39 -19.07
N GLY A 100 16.22 -12.76 -19.83
CA GLY A 100 14.90 -12.20 -19.66
C GLY A 100 14.23 -12.78 -18.43
N VAL A 101 13.63 -11.93 -17.61
CA VAL A 101 12.83 -12.30 -16.43
C VAL A 101 11.57 -11.44 -16.36
N VAL A 102 10.62 -11.87 -15.56
CA VAL A 102 9.50 -11.04 -15.14
C VAL A 102 9.87 -10.36 -13.82
N LEU A 103 9.83 -9.04 -13.80
CA LEU A 103 10.04 -8.24 -12.59
C LEU A 103 8.71 -7.63 -12.15
N ASP A 104 8.24 -8.01 -10.97
CA ASP A 104 7.00 -7.53 -10.38
C ASP A 104 7.26 -6.58 -9.22
N PHE A 105 6.46 -5.52 -9.15
CA PHE A 105 6.43 -4.54 -8.08
C PHE A 105 5.05 -4.50 -7.42
N ALA A 106 5.00 -4.25 -6.11
CA ALA A 106 3.76 -3.99 -5.39
C ALA A 106 3.35 -2.49 -5.38
N SER A 107 4.17 -1.61 -5.96
CA SER A 107 3.95 -0.18 -6.10
C SER A 107 4.51 0.31 -7.42
N GLY A 108 3.89 1.31 -8.02
CA GLY A 108 4.38 1.95 -9.24
C GLY A 108 5.51 2.94 -9.03
N TYR A 109 5.79 3.34 -7.79
CA TYR A 109 6.63 4.49 -7.43
C TYR A 109 8.00 4.52 -8.10
N ASN A 110 8.83 3.52 -7.86
CA ASN A 110 10.23 3.53 -8.31
C ASN A 110 10.37 3.53 -9.83
N VAL A 111 9.48 2.86 -10.55
CA VAL A 111 9.47 2.84 -12.02
C VAL A 111 8.85 4.11 -12.59
N ALA A 112 7.74 4.58 -12.02
CA ALA A 112 7.05 5.79 -12.47
C ALA A 112 7.92 7.05 -12.40
N PHE A 113 8.76 7.14 -11.39
CA PHE A 113 9.66 8.30 -11.19
C PHE A 113 11.10 8.04 -11.66
N GLY A 114 11.37 6.89 -12.31
CA GLY A 114 12.67 6.59 -12.92
C GLY A 114 13.80 6.33 -11.93
N LEU A 115 13.48 6.01 -10.68
CA LEU A 115 14.44 5.62 -9.65
C LEU A 115 15.00 4.22 -9.90
N ILE A 116 14.18 3.36 -10.52
CA ILE A 116 14.56 2.07 -11.08
C ILE A 116 14.23 2.05 -12.57
N ARG A 117 15.20 1.62 -13.38
CA ARG A 117 15.06 1.49 -14.83
C ARG A 117 15.44 0.06 -15.25
N PRO A 118 14.49 -0.88 -15.23
CA PRO A 118 14.78 -2.25 -15.62
C PRO A 118 15.22 -2.36 -17.08
N PRO A 119 16.05 -3.38 -17.43
CA PRO A 119 16.44 -3.66 -18.81
C PRO A 119 15.22 -3.85 -19.72
N SER A 120 15.30 -3.40 -20.95
CA SER A 120 14.23 -3.55 -21.94
C SER A 120 13.96 -5.02 -22.34
N SER A 121 14.87 -5.93 -22.02
CA SER A 121 14.72 -7.38 -22.21
C SER A 121 13.88 -8.06 -21.12
N TRP A 122 13.46 -7.35 -20.09
CA TRP A 122 12.64 -7.89 -19.00
C TRP A 122 11.17 -7.51 -19.20
N ASP A 123 10.27 -8.40 -18.79
CA ASP A 123 8.89 -8.01 -18.57
C ASP A 123 8.80 -7.27 -17.23
N VAL A 124 8.19 -6.09 -17.23
CA VAL A 124 8.06 -5.26 -16.02
C VAL A 124 6.59 -5.08 -15.73
N VAL A 125 6.14 -5.68 -14.63
CA VAL A 125 4.75 -5.72 -14.23
C VAL A 125 4.56 -5.15 -12.82
N MET A 126 3.34 -4.83 -12.49
CA MET A 126 2.95 -4.37 -11.17
C MET A 126 1.68 -5.08 -10.75
N VAL A 127 1.71 -5.66 -9.56
CA VAL A 127 0.54 -6.17 -8.86
C VAL A 127 0.50 -5.54 -7.47
N ALA A 128 -0.29 -4.49 -7.33
CA ALA A 128 -0.34 -3.63 -6.16
C ALA A 128 -1.61 -3.89 -5.33
N PRO A 129 -1.53 -4.68 -4.24
CA PRO A 129 -2.66 -4.93 -3.35
C PRO A 129 -3.17 -3.63 -2.70
N ARG A 130 -4.50 -3.44 -2.69
CA ARG A 130 -5.13 -2.35 -1.93
C ARG A 130 -5.48 -2.83 -0.52
N MET A 131 -4.48 -3.43 0.14
CA MET A 131 -4.61 -4.01 1.48
C MET A 131 -3.25 -4.21 2.14
N ILE A 132 -3.17 -4.03 3.45
CA ILE A 132 -1.99 -4.35 4.24
C ILE A 132 -1.78 -5.87 4.35
N GLY A 133 -0.53 -6.33 4.52
CA GLY A 133 -0.18 -7.75 4.51
C GLY A 133 -0.95 -8.61 5.52
N ALA A 134 -1.20 -8.09 6.74
CA ALA A 134 -2.01 -8.80 7.73
C ALA A 134 -3.45 -9.06 7.25
N GLY A 135 -4.06 -8.09 6.57
CA GLY A 135 -5.39 -8.23 5.97
C GLY A 135 -5.40 -9.27 4.83
N ILE A 136 -4.32 -9.34 4.05
CA ILE A 136 -4.16 -10.36 3.00
C ILE A 136 -4.18 -11.76 3.62
N LEU A 137 -3.39 -12.01 4.67
CA LEU A 137 -3.35 -13.31 5.36
C LEU A 137 -4.71 -13.70 5.94
N GLU A 138 -5.41 -12.76 6.54
CA GLU A 138 -6.75 -12.98 7.09
C GLU A 138 -7.76 -13.35 5.99
N LEU A 139 -7.81 -12.58 4.90
CA LEU A 139 -8.71 -12.88 3.79
C LEU A 139 -8.35 -14.19 3.10
N HIS A 140 -7.05 -14.46 2.92
CA HIS A 140 -6.56 -15.71 2.36
C HIS A 140 -7.03 -16.93 3.17
N SER A 141 -6.90 -16.88 4.51
CA SER A 141 -7.36 -17.95 5.40
C SER A 141 -8.87 -18.20 5.33
N ARG A 142 -9.65 -17.17 4.97
CA ARG A 142 -11.10 -17.23 4.79
C ARG A 142 -11.53 -17.58 3.36
N GLY A 143 -10.60 -17.88 2.46
CA GLY A 143 -10.90 -18.14 1.05
C GLY A 143 -11.45 -16.92 0.29
N ARG A 144 -11.16 -15.71 0.78
CA ARG A 144 -11.61 -14.44 0.19
C ARG A 144 -10.48 -13.81 -0.63
N GLY A 145 -10.86 -13.13 -1.73
CA GLY A 145 -9.99 -12.27 -2.49
C GLY A 145 -10.04 -10.82 -2.01
N TYR A 146 -9.24 -9.98 -2.63
CA TYR A 146 -9.13 -8.55 -2.34
C TYR A 146 -8.80 -7.76 -3.60
N PRO A 147 -9.11 -6.44 -3.64
CA PRO A 147 -8.81 -5.63 -4.80
C PRO A 147 -7.30 -5.42 -5.00
N VAL A 148 -6.87 -5.44 -6.28
CA VAL A 148 -5.50 -5.12 -6.70
C VAL A 148 -5.51 -4.20 -7.90
N LEU A 149 -4.49 -3.35 -8.00
CA LEU A 149 -4.17 -2.65 -9.24
C LEU A 149 -3.10 -3.43 -9.98
N VAL A 150 -3.26 -3.58 -11.30
CA VAL A 150 -2.30 -4.29 -12.14
C VAL A 150 -1.84 -3.39 -13.28
N GLY A 151 -0.55 -3.44 -13.59
CA GLY A 151 0.06 -2.63 -14.63
C GLY A 151 1.18 -3.34 -15.36
N VAL A 152 1.48 -2.87 -16.58
CA VAL A 152 2.63 -3.29 -17.36
C VAL A 152 3.40 -2.05 -17.78
N ALA A 153 4.69 -1.99 -17.44
CA ALA A 153 5.60 -0.93 -17.86
C ALA A 153 6.44 -1.35 -19.06
N ASN A 154 6.80 -2.63 -19.17
CA ASN A 154 7.51 -3.19 -20.32
C ASN A 154 7.00 -4.61 -20.60
N ASP A 155 6.78 -4.91 -21.88
CA ASP A 155 6.30 -6.21 -22.36
C ASP A 155 7.27 -6.74 -23.43
N SER A 156 8.39 -7.28 -22.96
CA SER A 156 9.46 -7.82 -23.82
C SER A 156 9.06 -9.15 -24.47
N SER A 157 8.33 -9.97 -23.74
CA SER A 157 7.90 -11.31 -24.20
C SER A 157 6.60 -11.31 -24.99
N GLY A 158 5.83 -10.21 -24.99
CA GLY A 158 4.45 -10.14 -25.48
C GLY A 158 3.43 -10.80 -24.53
N ARG A 159 3.84 -11.16 -23.31
CA ARG A 159 3.02 -11.89 -22.31
C ARG A 159 2.99 -11.24 -20.93
N ALA A 160 3.47 -10.00 -20.80
CA ALA A 160 3.56 -9.34 -19.51
C ALA A 160 2.19 -9.23 -18.81
N TRP A 161 1.11 -9.00 -19.54
CA TRP A 161 -0.25 -9.00 -18.98
C TRP A 161 -0.67 -10.37 -18.43
N ASP A 162 -0.29 -11.48 -19.09
CA ASP A 162 -0.58 -12.82 -18.61
C ASP A 162 0.13 -13.06 -17.26
N TYR A 163 1.39 -12.63 -17.16
CA TYR A 163 2.15 -12.74 -15.92
C TYR A 163 1.55 -11.89 -14.79
N ALA A 164 1.23 -10.62 -15.05
CA ALA A 164 0.63 -9.73 -14.05
C ALA A 164 -0.68 -10.32 -13.49
N LEU A 165 -1.56 -10.78 -14.36
CA LEU A 165 -2.84 -11.38 -13.95
C LEU A 165 -2.65 -12.74 -13.27
N ALA A 166 -1.69 -13.56 -13.73
CA ALA A 166 -1.36 -14.83 -13.07
C ALA A 166 -0.77 -14.60 -11.65
N ILE A 167 0.06 -13.58 -11.45
CA ILE A 167 0.54 -13.18 -10.12
C ILE A 167 -0.64 -12.75 -9.25
N ALA A 168 -1.53 -11.89 -9.74
CA ALA A 168 -2.73 -11.46 -9.00
C ALA A 168 -3.63 -12.66 -8.59
N GLN A 169 -3.75 -13.66 -9.46
CA GLN A 169 -4.45 -14.92 -9.15
C GLN A 169 -3.68 -15.74 -8.12
N GLY A 170 -2.36 -15.88 -8.28
CA GLY A 170 -1.49 -16.70 -7.44
C GLY A 170 -1.39 -16.19 -6.00
N ILE A 171 -1.36 -14.87 -5.79
CA ILE A 171 -1.42 -14.26 -4.46
C ILE A 171 -2.82 -14.29 -3.83
N GLY A 172 -3.81 -14.85 -4.53
CA GLY A 172 -5.18 -15.00 -4.05
C GLY A 172 -5.99 -13.70 -4.06
N ALA A 173 -5.53 -12.67 -4.75
CA ALA A 173 -6.27 -11.41 -4.87
C ALA A 173 -7.52 -11.57 -5.73
N ILE A 174 -7.41 -12.25 -6.88
CA ILE A 174 -8.53 -12.57 -7.78
C ILE A 174 -8.80 -14.07 -7.80
N GLY A 175 -9.87 -14.50 -8.49
CA GLY A 175 -10.33 -15.89 -8.50
C GLY A 175 -11.08 -16.33 -7.25
N ARG A 176 -11.34 -15.42 -6.32
CA ARG A 176 -12.04 -15.63 -5.06
C ARG A 176 -13.10 -14.54 -4.83
N PRO A 177 -14.17 -14.80 -4.05
CA PRO A 177 -15.17 -13.79 -3.75
C PRO A 177 -14.59 -12.56 -3.07
N GLY A 178 -14.92 -11.37 -3.57
CA GLY A 178 -14.44 -10.08 -3.08
C GLY A 178 -13.17 -9.57 -3.76
N GLY A 179 -12.56 -10.39 -4.63
CA GLY A 179 -11.38 -10.01 -5.38
C GLY A 179 -11.68 -9.43 -6.76
N ALA A 180 -10.87 -8.45 -7.17
CA ALA A 180 -10.89 -7.89 -8.51
C ALA A 180 -9.55 -7.21 -8.83
N ALA A 181 -9.10 -7.28 -10.07
CA ALA A 181 -7.97 -6.51 -10.58
C ALA A 181 -8.46 -5.37 -11.47
N VAL A 182 -7.85 -4.19 -11.32
CA VAL A 182 -8.08 -3.02 -12.17
C VAL A 182 -6.79 -2.71 -12.90
N LYS A 183 -6.87 -2.56 -14.24
CA LYS A 183 -5.71 -2.20 -15.06
C LYS A 183 -5.41 -0.71 -14.96
N VAL A 184 -4.19 -0.38 -14.59
CA VAL A 184 -3.68 1.00 -14.50
C VAL A 184 -2.23 1.05 -15.02
N THR A 185 -1.73 2.24 -15.31
CA THR A 185 -0.29 2.44 -15.51
C THR A 185 0.43 2.58 -14.16
N PHE A 186 1.74 2.31 -14.13
CA PHE A 186 2.58 2.56 -12.95
C PHE A 186 2.44 4.00 -12.44
N LYS A 187 2.38 4.97 -13.36
CA LYS A 187 2.23 6.38 -12.99
C LYS A 187 0.85 6.73 -12.42
N GLN A 188 -0.20 6.07 -12.89
CA GLN A 188 -1.55 6.24 -12.33
C GLN A 188 -1.65 5.63 -10.93
N GLU A 189 -1.06 4.45 -10.74
CA GLU A 189 -1.02 3.83 -9.42
C GLU A 189 -0.24 4.70 -8.43
N ALA A 190 0.99 5.11 -8.76
CA ALA A 190 1.80 5.99 -7.93
C ALA A 190 1.10 7.33 -7.63
N LEU A 191 0.35 7.88 -8.59
CA LEU A 191 -0.43 9.09 -8.36
C LEU A 191 -1.51 8.89 -7.31
N ILE A 192 -2.37 7.87 -7.46
CA ILE A 192 -3.51 7.71 -6.56
C ILE A 192 -3.10 7.22 -5.16
N ASP A 193 -2.04 6.43 -5.07
CA ASP A 193 -1.46 5.98 -3.81
C ASP A 193 -0.92 7.17 -3.00
N LEU A 194 0.00 7.92 -3.59
CA LEU A 194 0.54 9.12 -2.95
C LEU A 194 -0.52 10.20 -2.72
N LEU A 195 -1.49 10.37 -3.63
CA LEU A 195 -2.52 11.39 -3.46
C LEU A 195 -3.41 11.10 -2.26
N ASP A 196 -3.74 9.84 -1.98
CA ASP A 196 -4.45 9.44 -0.76
C ASP A 196 -3.63 9.77 0.49
N GLU A 197 -2.34 9.44 0.47
CA GLU A 197 -1.40 9.71 1.57
C GLU A 197 -1.11 11.20 1.79
N HIS A 198 -1.19 12.02 0.74
CA HIS A 198 -0.89 13.46 0.80
C HIS A 198 -2.13 14.34 0.97
N THR A 199 -3.33 13.78 0.85
CA THR A 199 -4.56 14.56 0.97
C THR A 199 -5.53 13.96 1.98
N ASN A 200 -6.09 12.79 1.76
CA ASN A 200 -7.12 12.23 2.65
C ASN A 200 -6.60 12.07 4.08
N TRP A 201 -5.49 11.37 4.27
CA TRP A 201 -4.94 11.15 5.61
C TRP A 201 -4.43 12.42 6.29
N PRO A 202 -3.65 13.30 5.64
CA PRO A 202 -3.24 14.57 6.26
C PRO A 202 -4.40 15.51 6.58
N LEU A 203 -5.44 15.57 5.75
CA LEU A 203 -6.63 16.37 6.04
C LEU A 203 -7.39 15.85 7.27
N ILE A 204 -7.47 14.52 7.44
CA ILE A 204 -8.03 13.91 8.65
C ILE A 204 -7.19 14.29 9.87
N LEU A 205 -5.87 14.13 9.81
CA LEU A 205 -4.97 14.49 10.91
C LEU A 205 -5.06 15.99 11.26
N ALA A 206 -5.05 16.85 10.24
CA ALA A 206 -5.18 18.30 10.43
C ALA A 206 -6.54 18.68 11.05
N SER A 207 -7.62 17.99 10.64
CA SER A 207 -8.94 18.21 11.23
C SER A 207 -9.00 17.76 12.69
N PHE A 208 -8.34 16.66 13.06
CA PHE A 208 -8.25 16.21 14.45
C PHE A 208 -7.50 17.20 15.32
N MET A 209 -6.34 17.69 14.85
CA MET A 209 -5.56 18.70 15.55
C MET A 209 -6.39 19.96 15.80
N ALA A 210 -6.99 20.52 14.74
CA ALA A 210 -7.80 21.73 14.86
C ALA A 210 -9.06 21.53 15.73
N PHE A 211 -9.73 20.37 15.60
CA PHE A 211 -10.90 20.05 16.43
C PHE A 211 -10.50 19.94 17.91
N PHE A 212 -9.40 19.25 18.19
CA PHE A 212 -8.91 19.11 19.55
C PHE A 212 -8.60 20.48 20.18
N ASP A 213 -7.80 21.31 19.50
CA ASP A 213 -7.39 22.63 20.00
C ASP A 213 -8.63 23.52 20.24
N VAL A 214 -9.52 23.67 19.27
CA VAL A 214 -10.72 24.51 19.40
C VAL A 214 -11.62 24.00 20.53
N ALA A 215 -11.92 22.70 20.58
CA ALA A 215 -12.83 22.16 21.56
C ALA A 215 -12.27 22.26 23.01
N THR A 216 -10.98 22.04 23.20
CA THR A 216 -10.37 22.09 24.52
C THR A 216 -10.02 23.50 24.95
N GLU A 217 -9.42 24.32 24.09
CA GLU A 217 -8.91 25.64 24.46
C GLU A 217 -9.98 26.73 24.46
N GLU A 218 -10.90 26.69 23.48
CA GLU A 218 -11.92 27.74 23.38
C GLU A 218 -13.21 27.38 24.10
N TYR A 219 -13.58 26.10 24.13
CA TYR A 219 -14.84 25.65 24.72
C TYR A 219 -14.69 24.86 26.02
N GLY A 220 -13.47 24.57 26.46
CA GLY A 220 -13.18 23.90 27.73
C GLY A 220 -13.69 22.46 27.81
N VAL A 221 -13.83 21.78 26.67
CA VAL A 221 -14.23 20.36 26.63
C VAL A 221 -13.08 19.51 27.18
N PRO A 222 -13.34 18.54 28.09
CA PRO A 222 -12.28 17.64 28.55
C PRO A 222 -11.57 16.94 27.40
N PRO A 223 -10.22 16.92 27.35
CA PRO A 223 -9.44 16.32 26.27
C PRO A 223 -9.81 14.86 25.98
N GLU A 224 -10.10 14.08 27.02
CA GLU A 224 -10.50 12.66 26.87
C GLU A 224 -11.84 12.54 26.14
N ALA A 225 -12.79 13.44 26.38
CA ALA A 225 -14.07 13.44 25.68
C ALA A 225 -13.90 13.77 24.21
N VAL A 226 -13.00 14.72 23.88
CA VAL A 226 -12.67 15.07 22.50
C VAL A 226 -12.05 13.90 21.76
N LEU A 227 -11.06 13.23 22.37
CA LEU A 227 -10.39 12.07 21.76
C LEU A 227 -11.34 10.89 21.55
N LEU A 228 -12.23 10.61 22.50
CA LEU A 228 -13.23 9.56 22.36
C LEU A 228 -14.22 9.85 21.22
N GLU A 229 -14.66 11.09 21.08
CA GLU A 229 -15.56 11.52 20.00
C GLU A 229 -14.89 11.42 18.62
N MET A 230 -13.63 11.80 18.51
CA MET A 230 -12.93 11.80 17.21
C MET A 230 -12.65 10.39 16.69
N TYR A 231 -12.02 9.54 17.52
CA TYR A 231 -11.58 8.21 17.05
C TYR A 231 -11.35 7.18 18.16
N ALA A 232 -11.07 7.58 19.39
CA ALA A 232 -10.64 6.65 20.44
C ALA A 232 -11.77 5.74 20.94
N SER A 233 -13.04 6.04 20.67
CA SER A 233 -14.16 5.12 20.90
C SER A 233 -14.15 3.91 19.96
N GLY A 234 -13.57 4.04 18.76
CA GLY A 234 -13.62 3.05 17.69
C GLY A 234 -14.74 3.26 16.66
N GLU A 235 -15.64 4.22 16.86
CA GLU A 235 -16.75 4.51 15.94
C GLU A 235 -16.24 4.84 14.53
N MET A 236 -15.14 5.59 14.42
CA MET A 236 -14.51 5.89 13.13
C MET A 236 -14.16 4.63 12.33
N ALA A 237 -13.67 3.57 12.99
CA ALA A 237 -13.36 2.30 12.33
C ALA A 237 -14.63 1.59 11.84
N GLU A 238 -15.73 1.67 12.60
CA GLU A 238 -17.03 1.14 12.17
C GLU A 238 -17.55 1.88 10.94
N VAL A 239 -17.50 3.21 10.94
CA VAL A 239 -17.92 4.05 9.80
C VAL A 239 -17.08 3.73 8.57
N ALA A 240 -15.75 3.61 8.70
CA ALA A 240 -14.85 3.25 7.60
C ALA A 240 -15.19 1.85 7.03
N SER A 241 -15.50 0.88 7.88
CA SER A 241 -15.95 -0.45 7.47
C SER A 241 -17.26 -0.41 6.67
N GLN A 242 -18.21 0.43 7.10
CA GLN A 242 -19.48 0.62 6.36
C GLN A 242 -19.25 1.33 5.03
N MET A 243 -18.36 2.32 4.95
CA MET A 243 -17.96 2.93 3.68
C MET A 243 -17.42 1.91 2.69
N ALA A 244 -16.53 1.01 3.14
CA ALA A 244 -15.97 -0.04 2.31
C ALA A 244 -17.03 -1.06 1.82
N THR A 245 -18.12 -1.25 2.58
CA THR A 245 -19.15 -2.25 2.29
C THR A 245 -20.28 -1.71 1.42
N MET A 246 -20.79 -0.52 1.75
CA MET A 246 -21.98 0.02 1.10
C MET A 246 -21.77 1.35 0.37
N GLY A 247 -20.58 1.96 0.52
CA GLY A 247 -20.20 3.22 -0.11
C GLY A 247 -20.32 4.43 0.82
N ALA A 248 -19.50 5.44 0.58
CA ALA A 248 -19.32 6.61 1.44
C ALA A 248 -20.62 7.37 1.72
N PHE A 249 -21.49 7.53 0.73
CA PHE A 249 -22.76 8.25 0.92
C PHE A 249 -23.88 7.38 1.48
N LYS A 250 -23.93 6.08 1.15
CA LYS A 250 -24.99 5.20 1.64
C LYS A 250 -24.90 4.93 3.12
N GLN A 251 -23.68 4.83 3.67
CA GLN A 251 -23.47 4.61 5.10
C GLN A 251 -24.05 5.77 5.95
N LEU A 252 -24.16 7.00 5.42
CA LEU A 252 -24.75 8.13 6.14
C LEU A 252 -26.17 7.81 6.65
N ARG A 253 -26.92 6.94 5.97
CA ARG A 253 -28.26 6.52 6.38
C ARG A 253 -28.29 5.72 7.69
N LEU A 254 -27.14 5.29 8.20
CA LEU A 254 -27.04 4.66 9.52
C LEU A 254 -27.04 5.67 10.67
N HIS A 255 -26.87 6.96 10.35
CA HIS A 255 -26.86 8.06 11.31
C HIS A 255 -28.22 8.75 11.40
N SER A 256 -28.44 9.53 12.47
CA SER A 256 -29.63 10.39 12.63
C SER A 256 -29.73 11.40 11.47
N THR A 257 -30.95 11.86 11.20
CA THR A 257 -31.17 12.89 10.16
C THR A 257 -30.43 14.20 10.45
N THR A 258 -30.24 14.54 11.72
CA THR A 258 -29.45 15.70 12.14
C THR A 258 -27.99 15.54 11.72
N SER A 259 -27.41 14.36 11.97
CA SER A 259 -26.03 14.02 11.59
C SER A 259 -25.88 13.99 10.06
N GLN A 260 -26.81 13.35 9.35
CA GLN A 260 -26.81 13.31 7.87
C GLN A 260 -26.81 14.73 7.28
N TYR A 261 -27.68 15.61 7.78
CA TYR A 261 -27.72 17.01 7.34
C TYR A 261 -26.42 17.75 7.64
N GLY A 262 -25.90 17.58 8.85
CA GLY A 262 -24.61 18.16 9.26
C GLY A 262 -23.47 17.77 8.33
N GLN A 263 -23.28 16.49 8.10
CA GLN A 263 -22.20 15.96 7.27
C GLN A 263 -22.35 16.39 5.81
N LEU A 264 -23.51 16.19 5.18
CA LEU A 264 -23.72 16.52 3.78
C LEU A 264 -23.56 18.02 3.51
N SER A 265 -24.17 18.88 4.33
CA SER A 265 -24.09 20.33 4.12
C SER A 265 -22.67 20.88 4.25
N ARG A 266 -21.84 20.32 5.15
CA ARG A 266 -20.44 20.73 5.35
C ARG A 266 -19.52 20.13 4.30
N ALA A 267 -19.74 18.90 3.87
CA ALA A 267 -18.98 18.30 2.79
C ALA A 267 -19.07 19.16 1.50
N PHE A 268 -20.26 19.56 1.11
CA PHE A 268 -20.42 20.43 -0.07
C PHE A 268 -19.86 21.85 0.14
N LYS A 269 -19.91 22.38 1.38
CA LYS A 269 -19.31 23.68 1.70
C LYS A 269 -17.79 23.67 1.57
N PHE A 270 -17.12 22.59 2.00
CA PHE A 270 -15.66 22.49 2.00
C PHE A 270 -15.08 22.00 0.68
N TYR A 271 -15.92 21.48 -0.22
CA TYR A 271 -15.49 20.81 -1.44
C TYR A 271 -14.49 21.61 -2.28
N GLU A 272 -14.77 22.90 -2.54
CA GLU A 272 -13.92 23.73 -3.41
C GLU A 272 -12.54 24.03 -2.79
N GLU A 273 -12.46 24.10 -1.48
CA GLU A 273 -11.18 24.30 -0.76
C GLU A 273 -10.36 23.01 -0.79
N VAL A 274 -10.97 21.89 -0.47
CA VAL A 274 -10.33 20.57 -0.52
C VAL A 274 -9.92 20.23 -1.94
N ARG A 275 -10.75 20.52 -2.94
CA ARG A 275 -10.42 20.28 -4.35
C ARG A 275 -9.13 20.99 -4.77
N ARG A 276 -8.93 22.25 -4.36
CA ARG A 276 -7.70 22.99 -4.66
C ARG A 276 -6.46 22.33 -4.05
N ILE A 277 -6.56 21.85 -2.80
CA ILE A 277 -5.48 21.11 -2.16
C ILE A 277 -5.15 19.85 -2.96
N VAL A 278 -6.17 19.06 -3.32
CA VAL A 278 -6.01 17.82 -4.09
C VAL A 278 -5.40 18.09 -5.48
N GLU A 279 -5.82 19.16 -6.17
CA GLU A 279 -5.29 19.55 -7.47
C GLU A 279 -3.81 19.95 -7.41
N ASP A 280 -3.41 20.68 -6.36
CA ASP A 280 -2.02 21.10 -6.17
C ASP A 280 -1.11 19.91 -5.83
N GLU A 281 -1.52 19.04 -4.92
CA GLU A 281 -0.78 17.83 -4.59
C GLU A 281 -0.68 16.87 -5.78
N ALA A 282 -1.77 16.65 -6.50
CA ALA A 282 -1.76 15.80 -7.69
C ALA A 282 -0.76 16.30 -8.74
N ARG A 283 -0.64 17.61 -8.92
CA ARG A 283 0.34 18.20 -9.83
C ARG A 283 1.78 17.95 -9.39
N GLN A 284 2.09 18.17 -8.10
CA GLN A 284 3.42 17.95 -7.53
C GLN A 284 3.83 16.47 -7.66
N ILE A 285 2.92 15.55 -7.33
CA ILE A 285 3.15 14.10 -7.50
C ILE A 285 3.38 13.78 -8.98
N TRP A 286 2.51 14.24 -9.87
CA TRP A 286 2.58 13.93 -11.30
C TRP A 286 3.88 14.42 -11.95
N LEU A 287 4.41 15.56 -11.51
CA LEU A 287 5.68 16.12 -11.98
C LEU A 287 6.91 15.47 -11.33
N GLY A 288 6.73 14.66 -10.28
CA GLY A 288 7.81 13.99 -9.55
C GLY A 288 8.48 14.89 -8.51
N ASP A 289 7.85 16.00 -8.12
CA ASP A 289 8.40 16.93 -7.14
C ASP A 289 8.55 16.27 -5.76
N PHE A 290 7.54 15.50 -5.32
CA PHE A 290 7.63 14.73 -4.08
C PHE A 290 8.72 13.65 -4.15
N ALA A 291 8.81 12.92 -5.25
CA ALA A 291 9.84 11.89 -5.39
C ALA A 291 11.27 12.48 -5.29
N ARG A 292 11.46 13.67 -5.85
CA ARG A 292 12.72 14.41 -5.72
C ARG A 292 12.96 14.92 -4.29
N GLU A 293 11.94 15.50 -3.66
CA GLU A 293 12.01 15.96 -2.26
C GLU A 293 12.40 14.79 -1.34
N TRP A 294 11.72 13.68 -1.44
CA TRP A 294 11.97 12.49 -0.61
C TRP A 294 13.36 11.89 -0.86
N ALA A 295 13.80 11.83 -2.11
CA ALA A 295 15.16 11.37 -2.43
C ALA A 295 16.24 12.25 -1.81
N LEU A 296 16.08 13.57 -1.83
CA LEU A 296 17.00 14.53 -1.20
C LEU A 296 16.98 14.40 0.33
N GLU A 297 15.82 14.23 0.91
CA GLU A 297 15.64 14.03 2.35
C GLU A 297 16.35 12.73 2.83
N GLN A 298 16.24 11.66 2.07
CA GLN A 298 16.96 10.40 2.35
C GLN A 298 18.49 10.59 2.27
N LEU A 299 18.98 11.27 1.24
CA LEU A 299 20.41 11.57 1.08
C LEU A 299 20.96 12.43 2.22
N ALA A 300 20.15 13.34 2.76
CA ALA A 300 20.51 14.20 3.90
C ALA A 300 20.44 13.50 5.26
N GLY A 301 20.00 12.23 5.34
CA GLY A 301 19.85 11.50 6.59
C GLY A 301 18.51 11.72 7.30
N ARG A 302 17.50 12.21 6.58
CA ARG A 302 16.10 12.39 7.04
C ARG A 302 15.91 13.43 8.15
N PRO A 303 16.55 14.60 8.13
CA PRO A 303 16.46 15.59 9.21
C PRO A 303 15.05 16.19 9.35
N LYS A 304 14.37 16.52 8.23
CA LYS A 304 13.00 17.04 8.23
C LYS A 304 12.02 16.01 8.76
N PHE A 305 12.15 14.75 8.35
CA PHE A 305 11.32 13.65 8.83
C PHE A 305 11.42 13.48 10.35
N GLN A 306 12.63 13.54 10.92
CA GLN A 306 12.84 13.48 12.36
C GLN A 306 12.21 14.69 13.07
N ALA A 307 12.41 15.90 12.56
CA ALA A 307 11.83 17.12 13.12
C ALA A 307 10.29 17.10 13.11
N LEU A 308 9.67 16.55 12.07
CA LEU A 308 8.22 16.38 11.98
C LEU A 308 7.69 15.41 13.06
N TRP A 309 8.41 14.32 13.33
CA TRP A 309 8.06 13.41 14.42
C TRP A 309 8.19 14.06 15.81
N GLU A 310 9.23 14.86 16.04
CA GLU A 310 9.40 15.61 17.28
C GLU A 310 8.26 16.62 17.48
N ALA A 311 7.91 17.35 16.42
CA ALA A 311 6.78 18.27 16.45
C ALA A 311 5.46 17.53 16.78
N ALA A 312 5.17 16.41 16.11
CA ALA A 312 3.96 15.64 16.37
C ALA A 312 3.86 15.13 17.81
N ARG A 313 4.96 14.63 18.37
CA ARG A 313 5.02 14.18 19.79
C ARG A 313 4.86 15.31 20.79
N SER A 314 5.20 16.53 20.43
CA SER A 314 5.10 17.71 21.30
C SER A 314 3.69 18.28 21.41
N LEU A 315 2.76 17.85 20.55
CA LEU A 315 1.37 18.33 20.55
C LEU A 315 0.67 18.01 21.88
N THR A 316 -0.18 18.93 22.33
CA THR A 316 -1.04 18.72 23.51
C THR A 316 -1.97 17.53 23.33
N MET A 317 -2.50 17.38 22.12
CA MET A 317 -3.32 16.23 21.74
C MET A 317 -2.57 14.90 21.93
N ALA A 318 -1.31 14.79 21.49
CA ALA A 318 -0.52 13.56 21.60
C ALA A 318 -0.28 13.17 23.07
N ARG A 319 -0.01 14.15 23.94
CA ARG A 319 0.13 13.90 25.40
C ARG A 319 -1.18 13.45 26.06
N ALA A 320 -2.30 14.06 25.67
CA ALA A 320 -3.63 13.66 26.15
C ALA A 320 -3.98 12.24 25.69
N GLU A 321 -3.64 11.90 24.44
CA GLU A 321 -3.82 10.58 23.85
C GLU A 321 -3.05 9.49 24.62
N GLU A 322 -1.77 9.71 24.94
CA GLU A 322 -0.98 8.79 25.76
C GLU A 322 -1.63 8.54 27.13
N GLY A 323 -2.15 9.59 27.77
CA GLY A 323 -2.84 9.51 29.04
C GLY A 323 -4.10 8.65 28.96
N LEU A 324 -4.96 8.93 27.97
CA LEU A 324 -6.20 8.20 27.74
C LEU A 324 -5.94 6.72 27.39
N PHE A 325 -5.01 6.43 26.48
CA PHE A 325 -4.75 5.05 26.06
C PHE A 325 -4.14 4.21 27.16
N ARG A 326 -3.30 4.80 28.00
CA ARG A 326 -2.80 4.14 29.21
C ARG A 326 -3.96 3.83 30.18
N ALA A 327 -4.88 4.75 30.40
CA ALA A 327 -6.05 4.54 31.26
C ALA A 327 -6.98 3.45 30.70
N LEU A 328 -7.12 3.35 29.37
CA LEU A 328 -7.90 2.30 28.69
C LEU A 328 -7.15 0.98 28.51
N SER A 329 -5.93 0.84 29.07
CA SER A 329 -5.07 -0.34 28.89
C SER A 329 -4.80 -0.70 27.42
N ARG A 330 -4.79 0.30 26.54
CA ARG A 330 -4.43 0.18 25.12
C ARG A 330 -2.93 0.39 24.94
N ARG A 331 -2.36 -0.25 23.93
CA ARG A 331 -0.93 -0.14 23.59
C ARG A 331 -0.72 0.90 22.50
#